data_05910b5ee9da7bde80fb210b2f4e6c03
#
_entry.id   05910b5ee9da7bde80fb210b2f4e6c03
#
_cell.length_a   1.000
_cell.length_b   1.000
_cell.length_c   1.000
_cell.angle_alpha   90.00
_cell.angle_beta   90.00
_cell.angle_gamma   90.00
#
_symmetry.space_group_name_H-M   'P 1'
#
loop_
_entity.id
_entity.type
_entity.pdbx_description
1 polymer ?
#
loop_
_entity_poly.entity_id
_entity_poly.type
_entity_poly.pdbx_seq_one_letter_code
_entity_poly.pdbx_strand_id
1 'polypeptide(L)'
;MERIQQLMRGMPGGGMMGGLPSDSPTPDCSEKVHVSSLALLKMLKHGRAGVPMEVMGLMLGQFVDDYTINCVDVFAMPQSGTSVSVEAVDPVFQTKMLDMLQQTGRGEMVVGWYHSHPGFGCWLSSTDINTQSSFEALNSRAVALVVDPIQSVKGKVVIDCFRLINPQLMMMGQEPRQTTSNIGHLNKPSIQALIHGLNRHYYSIVIDYRKNELEEQMLMNLHKSNWTSGLTVSRFEDHQKMNESIVDKMLKLTEDYNDRIGQEEGKTSEEILVENVGKVDPKKHLEMCVSDLMSANIIQCLGTMLDTVIF
;
A
#
# COMPACT_ATOMS: atom_id res chain seq x y z
N MET A 1 26.62 -31.09 31.07
CA MET A 1 25.99 -30.24 32.11
C MET A 1 26.97 -29.21 32.67
N GLU A 2 28.26 -29.50 32.77
CA GLU A 2 29.25 -28.55 33.31
C GLU A 2 29.59 -27.35 32.45
N ARG A 3 29.44 -27.39 31.13
CA ARG A 3 29.71 -26.25 30.22
C ARG A 3 28.67 -25.12 30.30
N ILE A 4 27.45 -25.41 30.70
CA ILE A 4 26.39 -24.42 30.85
C ILE A 4 26.52 -23.66 32.20
N GLN A 5 27.07 -24.32 33.23
CA GLN A 5 27.33 -23.67 34.50
C GLN A 5 28.54 -22.70 34.49
N GLN A 6 29.48 -22.90 33.60
CA GLN A 6 30.63 -21.99 33.43
C GLN A 6 30.25 -20.69 32.66
N LEU A 7 29.25 -20.75 31.78
CA LEU A 7 28.79 -19.54 31.07
C LEU A 7 27.97 -18.59 31.98
N MET A 8 27.34 -19.11 33.02
CA MET A 8 26.58 -18.28 33.97
C MET A 8 27.41 -17.64 35.09
N ARG A 9 28.69 -18.01 35.22
CA ARG A 9 29.60 -17.44 36.26
C ARG A 9 30.37 -16.20 35.80
N GLY A 10 30.25 -15.77 34.57
CA GLY A 10 30.99 -14.64 34.00
C GLY A 10 30.21 -13.31 33.87
N MET A 11 29.00 -13.22 34.40
CA MET A 11 28.29 -11.93 34.45
C MET A 11 28.64 -11.21 35.75
N PRO A 12 29.26 -10.01 35.72
CA PRO A 12 29.41 -9.18 36.92
C PRO A 12 28.03 -8.76 37.39
N GLY A 13 27.85 -8.88 38.69
CA GLY A 13 26.60 -8.72 39.40
C GLY A 13 25.86 -7.42 39.20
N GLY A 14 24.54 -7.54 39.29
CA GLY A 14 23.62 -6.61 39.92
C GLY A 14 23.81 -5.13 39.60
N GLY A 15 23.49 -4.71 38.37
CA GLY A 15 23.13 -3.33 38.10
C GLY A 15 21.61 -3.21 38.13
N MET A 16 21.10 -2.47 39.12
CA MET A 16 19.72 -2.03 39.24
C MET A 16 19.13 -1.73 37.85
N MET A 17 17.94 -2.26 37.55
CA MET A 17 17.01 -1.65 36.60
C MET A 17 16.76 -0.20 37.08
N GLY A 18 17.62 0.70 36.67
CA GLY A 18 17.34 2.11 36.67
C GLY A 18 16.25 2.28 35.60
N GLY A 19 15.02 2.45 36.06
CA GLY A 19 13.96 2.95 35.20
C GLY A 19 14.51 4.20 34.52
N LEU A 20 14.45 4.25 33.20
CA LEU A 20 14.68 5.47 32.44
C LEU A 20 13.87 6.58 33.12
N PRO A 21 14.45 7.77 33.36
CA PRO A 21 13.73 8.87 33.97
C PRO A 21 12.46 9.10 33.14
N SER A 22 11.31 9.15 33.83
CA SER A 22 9.99 9.33 33.22
C SER A 22 9.82 10.64 32.46
N ASP A 23 10.82 11.50 32.45
CA ASP A 23 10.83 12.82 31.81
C ASP A 23 11.68 12.91 30.54
N SER A 24 12.28 11.82 30.06
CA SER A 24 12.91 11.87 28.73
C SER A 24 11.81 11.83 27.67
N PRO A 25 11.74 12.82 26.75
CA PRO A 25 10.77 12.78 25.67
C PRO A 25 11.01 11.51 24.85
N THR A 26 10.03 10.59 24.92
CA THR A 26 10.06 9.41 24.07
C THR A 26 9.99 9.87 22.62
N PRO A 27 10.91 9.45 21.74
CA PRO A 27 10.87 9.87 20.36
C PRO A 27 9.55 9.45 19.71
N ASP A 28 8.97 10.35 18.92
CA ASP A 28 7.73 10.11 18.17
C ASP A 28 8.01 9.12 17.02
N CYS A 29 7.80 7.85 17.27
CA CYS A 29 8.16 6.77 16.38
C CYS A 29 6.92 6.00 15.95
N SER A 30 6.14 6.55 15.04
CA SER A 30 5.08 5.78 14.40
C SER A 30 5.65 4.88 13.31
N GLU A 31 5.52 3.57 13.48
CA GLU A 31 5.89 2.61 12.45
C GLU A 31 4.97 2.76 11.24
N LYS A 32 5.56 2.66 10.03
CA LYS A 32 4.85 2.79 8.75
C LYS A 32 5.15 1.62 7.85
N VAL A 33 4.12 1.20 7.13
CA VAL A 33 4.25 0.20 6.06
C VAL A 33 4.08 0.91 4.72
N HIS A 34 5.14 0.94 3.93
CA HIS A 34 5.09 1.44 2.56
C HIS A 34 4.71 0.31 1.62
N VAL A 35 3.55 0.41 1.01
CA VAL A 35 3.06 -0.57 0.04
C VAL A 35 3.27 -0.03 -1.37
N SER A 36 3.97 -0.80 -2.21
CA SER A 36 4.14 -0.43 -3.61
C SER A 36 2.81 -0.51 -4.36
N SER A 37 2.66 0.28 -5.40
CA SER A 37 1.49 0.25 -6.27
C SER A 37 1.27 -1.11 -6.90
N LEU A 38 2.36 -1.80 -7.27
CA LEU A 38 2.30 -3.15 -7.81
C LEU A 38 1.72 -4.14 -6.80
N ALA A 39 2.21 -4.12 -5.55
CA ALA A 39 1.71 -4.96 -4.47
C ALA A 39 0.23 -4.69 -4.23
N LEU A 40 -0.16 -3.42 -4.14
CA LEU A 40 -1.55 -3.00 -3.93
C LEU A 40 -2.48 -3.49 -5.05
N LEU A 41 -2.08 -3.32 -6.32
CA LEU A 41 -2.84 -3.78 -7.47
C LEU A 41 -3.01 -5.30 -7.49
N LYS A 42 -1.94 -6.04 -7.20
CA LYS A 42 -1.98 -7.51 -7.12
C LYS A 42 -2.91 -7.99 -6.01
N MET A 43 -2.85 -7.39 -4.82
CA MET A 43 -3.74 -7.71 -3.70
C MET A 43 -5.21 -7.47 -4.04
N LEU A 44 -5.52 -6.29 -4.61
CA LEU A 44 -6.89 -5.94 -4.99
C LEU A 44 -7.43 -6.83 -6.11
N LYS A 45 -6.60 -7.13 -7.12
CA LYS A 45 -6.98 -8.05 -8.20
C LYS A 45 -7.22 -9.45 -7.68
N HIS A 46 -6.33 -9.97 -6.85
CA HIS A 46 -6.47 -11.29 -6.25
C HIS A 46 -7.70 -11.37 -5.35
N GLY A 47 -7.89 -10.39 -4.46
CA GLY A 47 -9.06 -10.31 -3.60
C GLY A 47 -10.37 -10.24 -4.38
N ARG A 48 -10.40 -9.48 -5.48
CA ARG A 48 -11.60 -9.38 -6.32
C ARG A 48 -11.89 -10.67 -7.09
N ALA A 49 -10.86 -11.35 -7.57
CA ALA A 49 -11.02 -12.65 -8.25
C ALA A 49 -11.52 -13.75 -7.29
N GLY A 50 -11.20 -13.63 -6.01
CA GLY A 50 -11.62 -14.59 -4.98
C GLY A 50 -13.05 -14.41 -4.48
N VAL A 51 -13.70 -13.27 -4.71
CA VAL A 51 -15.08 -13.01 -4.23
C VAL A 51 -16.02 -14.16 -4.64
N PRO A 52 -16.83 -14.71 -3.71
CA PRO A 52 -17.10 -14.26 -2.33
C PRO A 52 -16.15 -14.80 -1.25
N MET A 53 -15.15 -15.59 -1.63
CA MET A 53 -14.23 -16.21 -0.67
C MET A 53 -13.10 -15.26 -0.28
N GLU A 54 -12.57 -15.46 0.92
CA GLU A 54 -11.35 -14.81 1.37
C GLU A 54 -10.16 -15.47 0.66
N VAL A 55 -9.22 -14.66 0.21
CA VAL A 55 -7.96 -15.12 -0.39
C VAL A 55 -6.79 -14.55 0.39
N MET A 56 -5.67 -15.26 0.38
CA MET A 56 -4.45 -14.82 1.04
C MET A 56 -3.22 -14.89 0.14
N GLY A 57 -2.17 -14.22 0.59
CA GLY A 57 -0.86 -14.31 -0.03
C GLY A 57 0.21 -13.74 0.89
N LEU A 58 1.45 -13.84 0.46
CA LEU A 58 2.60 -13.35 1.21
C LEU A 58 3.10 -12.02 0.65
N MET A 59 3.56 -11.16 1.55
CA MET A 59 4.14 -9.87 1.24
C MET A 59 5.65 -9.98 1.20
N LEU A 60 6.24 -9.50 0.11
CA LEU A 60 7.68 -9.48 -0.13
C LEU A 60 8.21 -8.07 0.02
N GLY A 61 9.31 -7.93 0.72
CA GLY A 61 9.91 -6.63 0.93
C GLY A 61 11.13 -6.67 1.83
N GLN A 62 11.32 -5.59 2.57
CA GLN A 62 12.44 -5.45 3.49
C GLN A 62 12.08 -4.57 4.69
N PHE A 63 12.70 -4.83 5.81
CA PHE A 63 12.70 -3.95 6.97
C PHE A 63 13.83 -2.93 6.79
N VAL A 64 13.48 -1.69 6.49
CA VAL A 64 14.46 -0.63 6.17
C VAL A 64 15.13 -0.14 7.43
N ASP A 65 14.34 0.17 8.44
CA ASP A 65 14.74 0.60 9.76
C ASP A 65 13.72 0.10 10.79
N ASP A 66 13.87 0.51 12.07
CA ASP A 66 12.99 0.07 13.15
C ASP A 66 11.54 0.56 13.00
N TYR A 67 11.31 1.55 12.14
CA TYR A 67 10.00 2.21 11.96
C TYR A 67 9.43 2.07 10.57
N THR A 68 10.18 1.47 9.62
CA THR A 68 9.77 1.45 8.23
C THR A 68 9.83 0.03 7.67
N ILE A 69 8.71 -0.41 7.13
CA ILE A 69 8.59 -1.67 6.40
C ILE A 69 8.22 -1.35 4.96
N ASN A 70 9.03 -1.81 4.00
CA ASN A 70 8.71 -1.70 2.59
C ASN A 70 8.13 -3.02 2.07
N CYS A 71 6.90 -2.99 1.59
CA CYS A 71 6.30 -4.06 0.82
C CYS A 71 6.44 -3.74 -0.67
N VAL A 72 7.35 -4.41 -1.34
CA VAL A 72 7.69 -4.18 -2.76
C VAL A 72 6.77 -4.94 -3.69
N ASP A 73 6.46 -6.20 -3.33
CA ASP A 73 5.65 -7.09 -4.15
C ASP A 73 4.86 -8.06 -3.25
N VAL A 74 3.94 -8.79 -3.87
CA VAL A 74 3.18 -9.85 -3.22
C VAL A 74 3.01 -11.04 -4.15
N PHE A 75 2.85 -12.23 -3.57
CA PHE A 75 2.42 -13.39 -4.33
C PHE A 75 1.24 -14.08 -3.65
N ALA A 76 0.30 -14.52 -4.49
CA ALA A 76 -0.89 -15.21 -4.04
C ALA A 76 -0.56 -16.63 -3.59
N MET A 77 -1.17 -17.08 -2.51
CA MET A 77 -1.10 -18.48 -2.09
C MET A 77 -2.23 -19.27 -2.74
N PRO A 78 -1.99 -20.55 -3.09
CA PRO A 78 -3.04 -21.42 -3.54
C PRO A 78 -4.09 -21.60 -2.44
N GLN A 79 -5.35 -21.45 -2.80
CA GLN A 79 -6.44 -21.68 -1.87
C GLN A 79 -6.76 -23.17 -1.86
N SER A 80 -6.58 -23.82 -0.73
CA SER A 80 -6.95 -25.20 -0.52
C SER A 80 -8.24 -25.26 0.29
N GLY A 81 -9.34 -25.65 -0.36
CA GLY A 81 -10.61 -25.88 0.32
C GLY A 81 -11.73 -24.91 -0.03
N THR A 82 -12.93 -25.24 0.47
CA THR A 82 -14.16 -24.45 0.33
C THR A 82 -14.41 -23.53 1.51
N SER A 83 -13.46 -23.43 2.43
CA SER A 83 -13.56 -22.61 3.65
C SER A 83 -13.35 -21.14 3.33
N VAL A 84 -14.15 -20.29 3.96
CA VAL A 84 -14.02 -18.83 3.91
C VAL A 84 -12.82 -18.35 4.75
N SER A 85 -12.33 -19.21 5.65
CA SER A 85 -11.20 -18.91 6.51
C SER A 85 -9.87 -19.22 5.85
N VAL A 86 -8.91 -18.36 6.07
CA VAL A 86 -7.53 -18.56 5.63
C VAL A 86 -6.85 -19.55 6.56
N GLU A 87 -6.88 -20.83 6.18
CA GLU A 87 -6.11 -21.85 6.86
C GLU A 87 -4.75 -22.01 6.19
N ALA A 88 -3.73 -21.90 7.01
CA ALA A 88 -2.33 -22.25 6.81
C ALA A 88 -1.70 -22.00 5.41
N VAL A 89 -0.64 -21.24 5.44
CA VAL A 89 0.33 -21.10 4.34
C VAL A 89 0.92 -22.48 4.00
N ASP A 90 0.80 -22.93 2.75
CA ASP A 90 1.47 -24.14 2.29
C ASP A 90 3.00 -23.91 2.28
N PRO A 91 3.76 -24.55 3.18
CA PRO A 91 5.20 -24.32 3.31
C PRO A 91 5.98 -24.78 2.09
N VAL A 92 5.48 -25.79 1.37
CA VAL A 92 6.12 -26.29 0.14
C VAL A 92 6.01 -25.27 -0.98
N PHE A 93 4.83 -24.68 -1.15
CA PHE A 93 4.62 -23.63 -2.14
C PHE A 93 5.43 -22.38 -1.80
N GLN A 94 5.46 -21.98 -0.53
CA GLN A 94 6.23 -20.84 -0.06
C GLN A 94 7.72 -21.01 -0.37
N THR A 95 8.29 -22.18 -0.05
CA THR A 95 9.70 -22.46 -0.32
C THR A 95 10.01 -22.39 -1.81
N LYS A 96 9.18 -23.01 -2.64
CA LYS A 96 9.36 -22.97 -4.11
C LYS A 96 9.30 -21.56 -4.67
N MET A 97 8.38 -20.75 -4.19
CA MET A 97 8.26 -19.35 -4.63
C MET A 97 9.47 -18.53 -4.22
N LEU A 98 9.96 -18.69 -3.00
CA LEU A 98 11.17 -18.00 -2.52
C LEU A 98 12.41 -18.43 -3.31
N ASP A 99 12.56 -19.72 -3.60
CA ASP A 99 13.65 -20.23 -4.44
C ASP A 99 13.60 -19.62 -5.85
N MET A 100 12.42 -19.54 -6.45
CA MET A 100 12.23 -18.91 -7.76
C MET A 100 12.58 -17.41 -7.73
N LEU A 101 12.21 -16.71 -6.69
CA LEU A 101 12.55 -15.29 -6.52
C LEU A 101 14.06 -15.08 -6.39
N GLN A 102 14.74 -15.93 -5.63
CA GLN A 102 16.21 -15.90 -5.51
C GLN A 102 16.89 -16.15 -6.85
N GLN A 103 16.39 -17.11 -7.65
CA GLN A 103 16.92 -17.40 -9.00
C GLN A 103 16.75 -16.21 -9.95
N THR A 104 15.75 -15.36 -9.75
CA THR A 104 15.56 -14.12 -10.53
C THR A 104 16.38 -12.94 -10.02
N GLY A 105 17.25 -13.14 -9.04
CA GLY A 105 18.11 -12.11 -8.46
C GLY A 105 17.35 -11.12 -7.53
N ARG A 106 16.16 -11.49 -7.08
CA ARG A 106 15.37 -10.71 -6.13
C ARG A 106 15.72 -11.13 -4.70
N GLY A 107 16.12 -10.14 -3.91
CA GLY A 107 16.59 -10.35 -2.53
C GLY A 107 15.56 -10.00 -1.46
N GLU A 108 14.29 -9.80 -1.85
CA GLU A 108 13.23 -9.48 -0.89
C GLU A 108 12.92 -10.67 0.01
N MET A 109 12.63 -10.37 1.27
CA MET A 109 12.20 -11.36 2.25
C MET A 109 10.69 -11.27 2.48
N VAL A 110 10.12 -12.27 3.14
CA VAL A 110 8.72 -12.21 3.60
C VAL A 110 8.64 -11.25 4.78
N VAL A 111 7.92 -10.14 4.60
CA VAL A 111 7.69 -9.12 5.64
C VAL A 111 6.34 -9.27 6.34
N GLY A 112 5.48 -10.12 5.82
CA GLY A 112 4.15 -10.38 6.36
C GLY A 112 3.27 -11.11 5.35
N TRP A 113 1.98 -11.07 5.62
CA TRP A 113 0.97 -11.70 4.79
C TRP A 113 -0.23 -10.77 4.59
N TYR A 114 -1.00 -11.02 3.57
CA TYR A 114 -2.25 -10.29 3.33
C TYR A 114 -3.40 -11.27 3.13
N HIS A 115 -4.61 -10.80 3.42
CA HIS A 115 -5.83 -11.50 3.05
C HIS A 115 -6.95 -10.51 2.70
N SER A 116 -7.98 -11.01 2.04
CA SER A 116 -9.12 -10.20 1.63
C SER A 116 -10.33 -10.45 2.51
N HIS A 117 -11.04 -9.37 2.84
CA HIS A 117 -12.36 -9.40 3.48
C HIS A 117 -13.42 -8.85 2.53
N PRO A 118 -14.06 -9.66 1.66
CA PRO A 118 -15.00 -9.15 0.67
C PRO A 118 -16.25 -8.53 1.29
N GLY A 119 -16.29 -7.21 1.45
CA GLY A 119 -17.44 -6.46 1.99
C GLY A 119 -17.53 -6.36 3.52
N PHE A 120 -16.56 -6.94 4.26
CA PHE A 120 -16.60 -6.99 5.74
C PHE A 120 -15.80 -5.87 6.40
N GLY A 121 -15.00 -5.13 5.62
CA GLY A 121 -14.06 -4.16 6.16
C GLY A 121 -12.78 -4.79 6.73
N CYS A 122 -11.86 -3.96 7.22
CA CYS A 122 -10.54 -4.40 7.68
C CYS A 122 -10.53 -4.63 9.18
N TRP A 123 -10.34 -5.87 9.60
CA TRP A 123 -10.19 -6.34 10.99
C TRP A 123 -9.61 -7.77 10.98
N LEU A 124 -9.23 -8.30 12.13
CA LEU A 124 -8.70 -9.66 12.24
C LEU A 124 -9.69 -10.56 12.99
N SER A 125 -10.00 -11.72 12.40
CA SER A 125 -10.73 -12.80 13.07
C SER A 125 -9.83 -13.54 14.06
N SER A 126 -10.40 -14.44 14.84
CA SER A 126 -9.62 -15.30 15.76
C SER A 126 -8.62 -16.19 14.99
N THR A 127 -8.99 -16.65 13.82
CA THR A 127 -8.11 -17.44 12.94
C THR A 127 -6.96 -16.59 12.43
N ASP A 128 -7.23 -15.35 12.02
CA ASP A 128 -6.20 -14.42 11.55
C ASP A 128 -5.23 -14.03 12.65
N ILE A 129 -5.72 -13.85 13.89
CA ILE A 129 -4.89 -13.62 15.07
C ILE A 129 -3.93 -14.78 15.31
N ASN A 130 -4.40 -16.03 15.19
CA ASN A 130 -3.54 -17.21 15.33
C ASN A 130 -2.50 -17.30 14.20
N THR A 131 -2.92 -17.02 12.96
CA THR A 131 -2.03 -16.97 11.81
C THR A 131 -0.96 -15.89 12.01
N GLN A 132 -1.35 -14.69 12.41
CA GLN A 132 -0.43 -13.59 12.69
C GLN A 132 0.54 -13.94 13.82
N SER A 133 0.06 -14.59 14.87
CA SER A 133 0.93 -15.07 15.96
C SER A 133 2.03 -16.01 15.45
N SER A 134 1.70 -16.88 14.49
CA SER A 134 2.67 -17.78 13.88
C SER A 134 3.71 -17.02 13.05
N PHE A 135 3.31 -15.98 12.32
CA PHE A 135 4.23 -15.10 11.58
C PHE A 135 5.11 -14.29 12.53
N GLU A 136 4.55 -13.73 13.61
CA GLU A 136 5.32 -12.96 14.60
C GLU A 136 6.29 -13.84 15.40
N ALA A 137 6.01 -15.13 15.57
CA ALA A 137 6.95 -16.08 16.16
C ALA A 137 8.21 -16.28 15.28
N LEU A 138 8.08 -16.17 13.96
CA LEU A 138 9.20 -16.22 13.02
C LEU A 138 9.92 -14.89 12.92
N ASN A 139 9.18 -13.80 12.88
CA ASN A 139 9.70 -12.44 12.87
C ASN A 139 8.73 -11.52 13.62
N SER A 140 9.18 -11.00 14.76
CA SER A 140 8.36 -10.13 15.62
C SER A 140 7.85 -8.86 14.95
N ARG A 141 8.43 -8.47 13.81
CA ARG A 141 8.02 -7.33 13.01
C ARG A 141 7.09 -7.68 11.85
N ALA A 142 6.74 -8.95 11.68
CA ALA A 142 5.80 -9.38 10.66
C ALA A 142 4.45 -8.66 10.82
N VAL A 143 3.80 -8.37 9.70
CA VAL A 143 2.54 -7.64 9.67
C VAL A 143 1.47 -8.43 8.93
N ALA A 144 0.21 -8.25 9.35
CA ALA A 144 -0.98 -8.74 8.66
C ALA A 144 -1.68 -7.57 7.97
N LEU A 145 -1.90 -7.67 6.67
CA LEU A 145 -2.56 -6.66 5.88
C LEU A 145 -3.92 -7.18 5.39
N VAL A 146 -4.97 -6.43 5.66
CA VAL A 146 -6.33 -6.76 5.24
C VAL A 146 -6.79 -5.80 4.17
N VAL A 147 -7.33 -6.33 3.08
CA VAL A 147 -7.88 -5.54 1.98
C VAL A 147 -9.33 -5.91 1.72
N ASP A 148 -10.18 -4.90 1.57
CA ASP A 148 -11.57 -5.13 1.14
C ASP A 148 -11.73 -4.80 -0.35
N PRO A 149 -11.82 -5.81 -1.22
CA PRO A 149 -11.91 -5.60 -2.66
C PRO A 149 -13.27 -5.06 -3.10
N ILE A 150 -14.33 -5.24 -2.31
CA ILE A 150 -15.69 -4.77 -2.65
C ILE A 150 -15.85 -3.31 -2.29
N GLN A 151 -15.37 -2.90 -1.12
CA GLN A 151 -15.44 -1.51 -0.67
C GLN A 151 -14.39 -0.60 -1.31
N SER A 152 -13.36 -1.20 -1.95
CA SER A 152 -12.33 -0.47 -2.69
C SER A 152 -12.84 -0.08 -4.07
N VAL A 153 -13.57 1.05 -4.15
CA VAL A 153 -14.23 1.53 -5.38
C VAL A 153 -13.85 2.98 -5.70
N LYS A 154 -13.87 3.33 -6.97
CA LYS A 154 -13.67 4.71 -7.47
C LYS A 154 -12.36 5.36 -6.97
N GLY A 155 -11.26 4.61 -7.01
CA GLY A 155 -9.95 5.09 -6.57
C GLY A 155 -9.74 5.13 -5.04
N LYS A 156 -10.78 4.84 -4.24
CA LYS A 156 -10.63 4.64 -2.81
C LYS A 156 -10.20 3.21 -2.55
N VAL A 157 -9.15 3.03 -1.77
CA VAL A 157 -8.68 1.72 -1.30
C VAL A 157 -9.04 1.56 0.16
N VAL A 158 -9.75 0.48 0.49
CA VAL A 158 -10.05 0.09 1.87
C VAL A 158 -9.06 -1.00 2.26
N ILE A 159 -8.06 -0.61 3.02
CA ILE A 159 -6.91 -1.41 3.42
C ILE A 159 -6.47 -1.00 4.81
N ASP A 160 -6.07 -1.95 5.63
CA ASP A 160 -5.47 -1.69 6.93
C ASP A 160 -4.39 -2.73 7.25
N CYS A 161 -3.47 -2.38 8.10
CA CYS A 161 -2.34 -3.23 8.48
C CYS A 161 -2.28 -3.37 9.99
N PHE A 162 -2.04 -4.59 10.46
CA PHE A 162 -2.16 -4.94 11.86
C PHE A 162 -0.94 -5.70 12.37
N ARG A 163 -0.68 -5.56 13.67
CA ARG A 163 0.24 -6.39 14.45
C ARG A 163 -0.39 -6.71 15.78
N LEU A 164 -0.04 -7.85 16.37
CA LEU A 164 -0.58 -8.28 17.65
C LEU A 164 -0.02 -7.46 18.79
N ILE A 165 -0.82 -7.35 19.84
CA ILE A 165 -0.41 -6.79 21.12
C ILE A 165 0.10 -7.95 21.97
N ASN A 166 1.31 -7.81 22.50
CA ASN A 166 1.84 -8.79 23.44
C ASN A 166 1.08 -8.71 24.78
N PRO A 167 0.37 -9.77 25.18
CA PRO A 167 -0.42 -9.75 26.43
C PRO A 167 0.42 -9.48 27.68
N GLN A 168 1.70 -9.87 27.65
CA GLN A 168 2.59 -9.65 28.78
C GLN A 168 2.89 -8.16 29.01
N LEU A 169 3.04 -7.38 27.93
CA LEU A 169 3.25 -5.93 28.03
C LEU A 169 2.02 -5.24 28.63
N MET A 170 0.82 -5.65 28.25
CA MET A 170 -0.42 -5.14 28.83
C MET A 170 -0.56 -5.48 30.32
N MET A 171 -0.16 -6.69 30.73
CA MET A 171 -0.17 -7.09 32.16
C MET A 171 0.83 -6.29 32.98
N MET A 172 1.92 -5.82 32.40
CA MET A 172 2.92 -4.97 33.01
C MET A 172 2.53 -3.49 33.05
N GLY A 173 1.35 -3.13 32.49
CA GLY A 173 0.90 -1.74 32.37
C GLY A 173 1.71 -0.91 31.38
N GLN A 174 2.46 -1.56 30.49
CA GLN A 174 3.18 -0.90 29.41
C GLN A 174 2.25 -0.71 28.22
N GLU A 175 2.35 0.45 27.58
CA GLU A 175 1.62 0.67 26.35
C GLU A 175 2.12 -0.28 25.23
N PRO A 176 1.22 -0.94 24.49
CA PRO A 176 1.59 -1.95 23.51
C PRO A 176 2.37 -1.39 22.32
N ARG A 177 2.25 -0.09 22.08
CA ARG A 177 3.02 0.65 21.08
C ARG A 177 3.20 2.09 21.50
N GLN A 178 4.22 2.72 20.95
CA GLN A 178 4.41 4.16 21.06
C GLN A 178 3.39 4.89 20.15
N THR A 179 2.64 5.81 20.74
CA THR A 179 1.67 6.61 20.00
C THR A 179 2.35 7.88 19.48
N THR A 180 2.01 8.27 18.26
CA THR A 180 2.50 9.54 17.71
C THR A 180 1.83 10.73 18.37
N SER A 181 2.58 11.81 18.60
CA SER A 181 2.03 13.09 19.03
C SER A 181 1.15 13.75 17.96
N ASN A 182 1.27 13.32 16.70
CA ASN A 182 0.53 13.87 15.58
C ASN A 182 -0.83 13.20 15.39
N ILE A 183 -1.82 13.69 16.12
CA ILE A 183 -3.21 13.18 16.12
C ILE A 183 -3.85 13.24 14.72
N GLY A 184 -3.39 14.12 13.83
CA GLY A 184 -3.91 14.26 12.45
C GLY A 184 -3.68 13.04 11.56
N HIS A 185 -2.75 12.16 11.92
CA HIS A 185 -2.46 10.92 11.19
C HIS A 185 -3.16 9.68 11.76
N LEU A 186 -3.89 9.81 12.86
CA LEU A 186 -4.65 8.71 13.42
C LEU A 186 -5.95 8.55 12.64
N ASN A 187 -6.07 7.46 11.89
CA ASN A 187 -7.33 7.06 11.28
C ASN A 187 -8.33 6.72 12.38
N LYS A 188 -9.56 7.22 12.22
CA LYS A 188 -10.65 6.82 13.13
C LYS A 188 -10.90 5.33 12.93
N PRO A 189 -10.79 4.51 13.99
CA PRO A 189 -11.00 3.09 13.88
C PRO A 189 -12.46 2.80 13.48
N SER A 190 -12.66 1.78 12.64
CA SER A 190 -14.01 1.32 12.32
C SER A 190 -14.65 0.67 13.56
N ILE A 191 -15.96 0.85 13.73
CA ILE A 191 -16.70 0.22 14.83
C ILE A 191 -16.57 -1.32 14.74
N GLN A 192 -16.58 -1.88 13.56
CA GLN A 192 -16.39 -3.30 13.32
C GLN A 192 -15.04 -3.79 13.85
N ALA A 193 -13.95 -3.09 13.53
CA ALA A 193 -12.63 -3.45 14.02
C ALA A 193 -12.54 -3.40 15.56
N LEU A 194 -13.17 -2.41 16.21
CA LEU A 194 -13.24 -2.31 17.65
C LEU A 194 -13.98 -3.47 18.30
N ILE A 195 -15.11 -3.90 17.71
CA ILE A 195 -15.87 -5.06 18.16
C ILE A 195 -15.02 -6.34 18.07
N HIS A 196 -14.23 -6.48 17.00
CA HIS A 196 -13.36 -7.62 16.74
C HIS A 196 -11.99 -7.55 17.45
N GLY A 197 -11.82 -6.62 18.38
CA GLY A 197 -10.68 -6.62 19.30
C GLY A 197 -9.53 -5.72 18.94
N LEU A 198 -9.72 -4.77 18.01
CA LEU A 198 -8.74 -3.70 17.77
C LEU A 198 -8.45 -2.95 19.09
N ASN A 199 -7.19 -2.67 19.34
CA ASN A 199 -6.64 -2.10 20.58
C ASN A 199 -6.75 -3.01 21.82
N ARG A 200 -7.22 -4.24 21.67
CA ARG A 200 -7.20 -5.29 22.71
C ARG A 200 -6.23 -6.41 22.38
N HIS A 201 -6.35 -6.96 21.17
CA HIS A 201 -5.57 -8.10 20.68
C HIS A 201 -4.56 -7.70 19.63
N TYR A 202 -4.84 -6.67 18.88
CA TYR A 202 -3.99 -6.15 17.81
C TYR A 202 -4.18 -4.65 17.66
N TYR A 203 -3.25 -3.99 16.99
CA TYR A 203 -3.29 -2.56 16.68
C TYR A 203 -3.03 -2.29 15.20
N SER A 204 -3.51 -1.17 14.71
CA SER A 204 -3.33 -0.73 13.33
C SER A 204 -1.98 -0.02 13.16
N ILE A 205 -1.30 -0.30 12.06
CA ILE A 205 -0.07 0.36 11.63
C ILE A 205 -0.39 1.23 10.42
N VAL A 206 0.18 2.43 10.38
CA VAL A 206 -0.06 3.37 9.27
C VAL A 206 0.47 2.81 7.96
N ILE A 207 -0.39 2.79 6.94
CA ILE A 207 -0.01 2.43 5.58
C ILE A 207 0.23 3.70 4.78
N ASP A 208 1.38 3.76 4.13
CA ASP A 208 1.71 4.77 3.15
C ASP A 208 1.86 4.09 1.77
N TYR A 209 1.16 4.59 0.78
CA TYR A 209 1.31 4.17 -0.59
C TYR A 209 1.33 5.39 -1.51
N ARG A 210 2.40 5.52 -2.27
CA ARG A 210 2.52 6.57 -3.27
C ARG A 210 1.85 6.11 -4.55
N LYS A 211 1.04 6.98 -5.13
CA LYS A 211 0.45 6.78 -6.45
C LYS A 211 0.98 7.86 -7.38
N ASN A 212 1.45 7.46 -8.54
CA ASN A 212 1.57 8.38 -9.66
C ASN A 212 0.23 8.43 -10.43
N GLU A 213 0.10 9.35 -11.36
CA GLU A 213 -1.15 9.52 -12.13
C GLU A 213 -1.58 8.27 -12.90
N LEU A 214 -0.61 7.54 -13.47
CA LEU A 214 -0.88 6.28 -14.18
C LEU A 214 -1.40 5.20 -13.24
N GLU A 215 -0.81 5.07 -12.06
CA GLU A 215 -1.23 4.11 -11.04
C GLU A 215 -2.62 4.44 -10.50
N GLU A 216 -2.96 5.71 -10.35
CA GLU A 216 -4.29 6.14 -9.96
C GLU A 216 -5.33 5.81 -11.04
N GLN A 217 -5.00 6.04 -12.31
CA GLN A 217 -5.85 5.63 -13.43
C GLN A 217 -6.02 4.10 -13.48
N MET A 218 -4.98 3.32 -13.22
CA MET A 218 -5.06 1.86 -13.10
C MET A 218 -5.98 1.43 -11.97
N LEU A 219 -5.88 2.08 -10.78
CA LEU A 219 -6.77 1.82 -9.65
C LEU A 219 -8.23 2.14 -9.98
N MET A 220 -8.49 3.23 -10.67
CA MET A 220 -9.85 3.57 -11.13
C MET A 220 -10.41 2.55 -12.13
N ASN A 221 -9.55 1.87 -12.88
CA ASN A 221 -9.94 0.86 -13.85
C ASN A 221 -10.05 -0.57 -13.31
N LEU A 222 -9.78 -0.80 -12.02
CA LEU A 222 -9.87 -2.12 -11.39
C LEU A 222 -11.25 -2.80 -11.52
N HIS A 223 -12.31 -2.02 -11.73
CA HIS A 223 -13.67 -2.55 -11.89
C HIS A 223 -13.96 -3.06 -13.31
N LYS A 224 -13.07 -2.82 -14.26
CA LYS A 224 -13.22 -3.36 -15.61
C LYS A 224 -12.98 -4.87 -15.55
N SER A 225 -13.91 -5.63 -16.09
CA SER A 225 -13.90 -7.11 -16.05
C SER A 225 -12.73 -7.72 -16.81
N ASN A 226 -12.06 -6.94 -17.64
CA ASN A 226 -10.93 -7.37 -18.44
C ASN A 226 -9.81 -6.31 -18.43
N TRP A 227 -8.57 -6.75 -18.19
CA TRP A 227 -7.39 -5.88 -18.26
C TRP A 227 -7.22 -5.25 -19.66
N THR A 228 -7.59 -6.00 -20.69
CA THR A 228 -7.54 -5.51 -22.06
C THR A 228 -8.57 -4.42 -22.35
N SER A 229 -9.59 -4.24 -21.50
CA SER A 229 -10.57 -3.16 -21.71
C SER A 229 -9.96 -1.75 -21.56
N GLY A 230 -8.79 -1.64 -20.93
CA GLY A 230 -8.00 -0.41 -20.88
C GLY A 230 -7.07 -0.26 -22.10
N LEU A 231 -6.85 -1.34 -22.83
CA LEU A 231 -6.04 -1.39 -24.06
C LEU A 231 -6.92 -1.52 -25.33
N THR A 232 -8.23 -1.33 -25.20
CA THR A 232 -9.13 -1.38 -26.37
C THR A 232 -8.78 -0.25 -27.31
N VAL A 233 -8.41 -0.63 -28.51
CA VAL A 233 -8.16 0.30 -29.61
C VAL A 233 -9.46 1.01 -29.96
N SER A 234 -9.48 2.33 -29.89
CA SER A 234 -10.62 3.15 -30.31
C SER A 234 -10.72 3.11 -31.85
N ARG A 235 -11.93 3.33 -32.39
CA ARG A 235 -12.06 3.56 -33.82
C ARG A 235 -11.22 4.78 -34.20
N PHE A 236 -10.55 4.71 -35.33
CA PHE A 236 -9.67 5.76 -35.79
C PHE A 236 -10.33 7.15 -35.81
N GLU A 237 -11.57 7.23 -36.28
CA GLU A 237 -12.34 8.49 -36.32
C GLU A 237 -12.62 9.07 -34.93
N ASP A 238 -12.93 8.22 -33.94
CA ASP A 238 -13.21 8.64 -32.58
C ASP A 238 -11.92 9.09 -31.86
N HIS A 239 -10.84 8.36 -32.10
CA HIS A 239 -9.52 8.72 -31.58
C HIS A 239 -8.99 10.03 -32.18
N GLN A 240 -9.20 10.25 -33.49
CA GLN A 240 -8.85 11.50 -34.14
C GLN A 240 -9.62 12.67 -33.54
N LYS A 241 -10.96 12.58 -33.38
CA LYS A 241 -11.78 13.64 -32.76
C LYS A 241 -11.33 13.93 -31.32
N MET A 242 -10.98 12.90 -30.57
CA MET A 242 -10.45 13.05 -29.22
C MET A 242 -9.13 13.84 -29.24
N ASN A 243 -8.20 13.47 -30.11
CA ASN A 243 -6.91 14.16 -30.27
C ASN A 243 -7.11 15.63 -30.68
N GLU A 244 -7.97 15.90 -31.65
CA GLU A 244 -8.32 17.27 -32.07
C GLU A 244 -8.85 18.09 -30.88
N SER A 245 -9.78 17.52 -30.11
CA SER A 245 -10.33 18.19 -28.92
C SER A 245 -9.27 18.49 -27.84
N ILE A 246 -8.30 17.58 -27.66
CA ILE A 246 -7.21 17.79 -26.69
C ILE A 246 -6.25 18.88 -27.20
N VAL A 247 -5.92 18.86 -28.51
CA VAL A 247 -5.06 19.87 -29.15
C VAL A 247 -5.70 21.27 -29.04
N ASP A 248 -7.01 21.39 -29.29
CA ASP A 248 -7.75 22.65 -29.14
C ASP A 248 -7.71 23.16 -27.69
N LYS A 249 -7.81 22.27 -26.71
CA LYS A 249 -7.65 22.64 -25.29
C LYS A 249 -6.23 23.12 -24.99
N MET A 250 -5.24 22.42 -25.53
CA MET A 250 -3.83 22.79 -25.34
C MET A 250 -3.55 24.17 -25.93
N LEU A 251 -4.12 24.47 -27.07
CA LEU A 251 -3.97 25.78 -27.73
C LEU A 251 -4.52 26.90 -26.83
N LYS A 252 -5.74 26.75 -26.33
CA LYS A 252 -6.33 27.71 -25.37
C LYS A 252 -5.52 27.87 -24.11
N LEU A 253 -5.06 26.75 -23.52
CA LEU A 253 -4.22 26.79 -22.30
C LEU A 253 -2.87 27.47 -22.56
N THR A 254 -2.33 27.35 -23.78
CA THR A 254 -1.09 28.01 -24.17
C THR A 254 -1.31 29.54 -24.30
N GLU A 255 -2.45 29.94 -24.90
CA GLU A 255 -2.84 31.36 -24.96
C GLU A 255 -3.01 31.93 -23.54
N ASP A 256 -3.77 31.25 -22.68
CA ASP A 256 -3.96 31.65 -21.28
C ASP A 256 -2.64 31.72 -20.50
N TYR A 257 -1.68 30.82 -20.79
CA TYR A 257 -0.36 30.84 -20.17
C TYR A 257 0.48 32.04 -20.63
N ASN A 258 0.48 32.34 -21.93
CA ASN A 258 1.17 33.50 -22.48
C ASN A 258 0.60 34.81 -21.93
N ASP A 259 -0.73 34.93 -21.83
CA ASP A 259 -1.39 36.12 -21.27
C ASP A 259 -1.00 36.30 -19.79
N ARG A 260 -0.90 35.23 -19.04
CA ARG A 260 -0.43 35.29 -17.65
C ARG A 260 1.02 35.75 -17.54
N ILE A 261 1.92 35.20 -18.35
CA ILE A 261 3.32 35.67 -18.34
C ILE A 261 3.38 37.16 -18.57
N GLY A 262 2.60 37.69 -19.55
CA GLY A 262 2.51 39.13 -19.80
C GLY A 262 1.95 39.94 -18.63
N GLN A 263 1.04 39.36 -17.85
CA GLN A 263 0.48 40.01 -16.66
C GLN A 263 1.39 39.96 -15.44
N GLU A 264 2.25 38.96 -15.36
CA GLU A 264 3.23 38.76 -14.28
C GLU A 264 4.52 39.57 -14.49
N GLU A 265 4.73 40.06 -15.69
CA GLU A 265 5.93 40.84 -16.05
C GLU A 265 6.02 42.14 -15.21
N GLY A 266 7.06 42.28 -14.44
CA GLY A 266 7.31 43.42 -13.56
C GLY A 266 6.74 43.32 -12.15
N LYS A 267 6.06 42.21 -11.79
CA LYS A 267 5.55 41.97 -10.43
C LYS A 267 6.56 41.20 -9.57
N THR A 268 6.46 41.39 -8.26
CA THR A 268 7.28 40.63 -7.30
C THR A 268 6.71 39.21 -7.12
N SER A 269 7.55 38.26 -6.69
CA SER A 269 7.17 36.88 -6.44
C SER A 269 6.02 36.73 -5.42
N GLU A 270 5.96 37.63 -4.44
CA GLU A 270 4.90 37.62 -3.42
C GLU A 270 3.56 38.11 -3.98
N GLU A 271 3.57 39.14 -4.82
CA GLU A 271 2.38 39.65 -5.50
C GLU A 271 1.79 38.62 -6.46
N ILE A 272 2.65 37.90 -7.19
CA ILE A 272 2.24 36.81 -8.09
C ILE A 272 1.57 35.67 -7.30
N LEU A 273 2.12 35.29 -6.16
CA LEU A 273 1.55 34.25 -5.30
C LEU A 273 0.16 34.64 -4.78
N VAL A 274 -0.02 35.88 -4.33
CA VAL A 274 -1.31 36.39 -3.82
C VAL A 274 -2.35 36.45 -4.94
N GLU A 275 -1.99 36.95 -6.12
CA GLU A 275 -2.90 37.08 -7.26
C GLU A 275 -3.34 35.73 -7.84
N ASN A 276 -2.48 34.70 -7.75
CA ASN A 276 -2.77 33.37 -8.27
C ASN A 276 -3.52 32.46 -7.30
N VAL A 277 -3.81 32.92 -6.08
CA VAL A 277 -4.62 32.16 -5.12
C VAL A 277 -6.01 31.88 -5.69
N GLY A 278 -6.36 30.60 -5.79
CA GLY A 278 -7.66 30.14 -6.28
C GLY A 278 -7.83 30.15 -7.81
N LYS A 279 -6.82 30.61 -8.56
CA LYS A 279 -6.82 30.51 -10.03
C LYS A 279 -6.27 29.15 -10.49
N VAL A 280 -6.84 28.66 -11.58
CA VAL A 280 -6.36 27.44 -12.24
C VAL A 280 -4.98 27.70 -12.86
N ASP A 281 -4.01 26.81 -12.64
CA ASP A 281 -2.69 26.93 -13.24
C ASP A 281 -2.70 26.36 -14.68
N PRO A 282 -2.61 27.20 -15.73
CA PRO A 282 -2.67 26.74 -17.11
C PRO A 282 -1.47 25.88 -17.48
N LYS A 283 -0.28 26.10 -16.90
CA LYS A 283 0.91 25.30 -17.14
C LYS A 283 0.69 23.85 -16.71
N LYS A 284 0.18 23.64 -15.50
CA LYS A 284 -0.10 22.31 -14.97
C LYS A 284 -1.15 21.57 -15.81
N HIS A 285 -2.20 22.27 -16.23
CA HIS A 285 -3.22 21.66 -17.10
C HIS A 285 -2.70 21.36 -18.51
N LEU A 286 -1.79 22.17 -19.02
CA LEU A 286 -1.12 21.91 -20.29
C LEU A 286 -0.26 20.65 -20.20
N GLU A 287 0.54 20.50 -19.13
CA GLU A 287 1.34 19.28 -18.86
C GLU A 287 0.45 18.04 -18.78
N MET A 288 -0.71 18.13 -18.12
CA MET A 288 -1.67 17.02 -18.05
C MET A 288 -2.22 16.68 -19.44
N CYS A 289 -2.65 17.68 -20.24
CA CYS A 289 -3.17 17.43 -21.59
C CYS A 289 -2.12 16.80 -22.50
N VAL A 290 -0.84 17.20 -22.39
CA VAL A 290 0.27 16.59 -23.14
C VAL A 290 0.46 15.13 -22.71
N SER A 291 0.46 14.85 -21.43
CA SER A 291 0.59 13.49 -20.89
C SER A 291 -0.55 12.59 -21.34
N ASP A 292 -1.79 13.07 -21.28
CA ASP A 292 -2.97 12.34 -21.72
C ASP A 292 -2.92 12.04 -23.22
N LEU A 293 -2.56 13.03 -24.03
CA LEU A 293 -2.44 12.88 -25.48
C LEU A 293 -1.35 11.85 -25.85
N MET A 294 -0.19 11.95 -25.22
CA MET A 294 0.90 10.99 -25.45
C MET A 294 0.50 9.59 -25.04
N SER A 295 -0.09 9.42 -23.86
CA SER A 295 -0.52 8.12 -23.36
C SER A 295 -1.57 7.48 -24.24
N ALA A 296 -2.58 8.24 -24.67
CA ALA A 296 -3.64 7.77 -25.56
C ALA A 296 -3.08 7.32 -26.94
N ASN A 297 -2.15 8.10 -27.51
CA ASN A 297 -1.53 7.75 -28.78
C ASN A 297 -0.61 6.52 -28.67
N ILE A 298 0.15 6.40 -27.57
CA ILE A 298 1.00 5.21 -27.33
C ILE A 298 0.12 3.96 -27.21
N ILE A 299 -0.97 4.02 -26.45
CA ILE A 299 -1.90 2.89 -26.29
C ILE A 299 -2.51 2.51 -27.64
N GLN A 300 -2.96 3.50 -28.43
CA GLN A 300 -3.53 3.26 -29.75
C GLN A 300 -2.51 2.62 -30.70
N CYS A 301 -1.27 3.12 -30.74
CA CYS A 301 -0.20 2.56 -31.57
C CYS A 301 0.15 1.13 -31.15
N LEU A 302 0.35 0.89 -29.84
CA LEU A 302 0.68 -0.43 -29.34
C LEU A 302 -0.46 -1.43 -29.56
N GLY A 303 -1.71 -1.03 -29.33
CA GLY A 303 -2.88 -1.86 -29.61
C GLY A 303 -2.96 -2.25 -31.07
N THR A 304 -2.80 -1.28 -31.98
CA THR A 304 -2.81 -1.54 -33.43
C THR A 304 -1.64 -2.46 -33.85
N MET A 305 -0.45 -2.27 -33.29
CA MET A 305 0.70 -3.15 -33.56
C MET A 305 0.45 -4.57 -33.08
N LEU A 306 -0.13 -4.75 -31.89
CA LEU A 306 -0.47 -6.07 -31.38
C LEU A 306 -1.51 -6.77 -32.25
N ASP A 307 -2.55 -6.05 -32.68
CA ASP A 307 -3.59 -6.59 -33.57
C ASP A 307 -3.02 -7.00 -34.93
N THR A 308 -2.02 -6.27 -35.45
CA THR A 308 -1.41 -6.59 -36.77
C THR A 308 -0.35 -7.68 -36.72
N VAL A 309 0.30 -7.90 -35.57
CA VAL A 309 1.42 -8.86 -35.42
C VAL A 309 0.97 -10.20 -34.86
N ILE A 310 -0.06 -10.22 -34.00
CA ILE A 310 -0.47 -11.42 -33.28
C ILE A 310 -1.72 -12.08 -33.89
N PHE A 311 -2.53 -11.33 -34.63
CA PHE A 311 -3.75 -11.78 -35.26
C PHE A 311 -3.76 -11.41 -36.75
#